data_888a96213005515588a4b865e609dcb1
#
_entry.id   888a96213005515588a4b865e609dcb1
#
_cell.length_a   1.000
_cell.length_b   1.000
_cell.length_c   1.000
_cell.angle_alpha   90.00
_cell.angle_beta   90.00
_cell.angle_gamma   90.00
#
_symmetry.space_group_name_H-M   'P 1'
#
loop_
_entity.id
_entity.type
_entity.pdbx_description
1 polymer ?
#
loop_
_entity_poly.entity_id
_entity_poly.type
_entity_poly.pdbx_seq_one_letter_code
_entity_poly.pdbx_strand_id
1 'polypeptide(L)'
;GHSLLFWVRLVIAALTLPLLDTALSVLLGALVAFLSARVSKGALGQNIVTGLFLVVVFYFSFNLNRMISELAANAAGIKDSLTWAAPLLWMGEGIMGDWGLLLAFAVCCILPFALVVFGLGRVYRQAVTAFAARSAQSNYKLSAQSASSQKKALLRKEAQRFFGTPMYFWNAGLGLIMLLAAGAASLVMREKLLAFVGTEDFPLLPMAAAVICFCLCTCPIAAPSVSLEGKYLWILREAPMPGSTLLWVKVGFQLLLTLPCTVIAGACISIALGFQLWQGTVLLIAALLFAVGHAM
;
A
#
# COMPACT_ATOMS: atom_id res chain seq x y z
N GLY A 1 -41.60 7.60 4.00
CA GLY A 1 -40.72 6.85 3.08
C GLY A 1 -40.34 7.75 1.92
N HIS A 2 -39.07 7.69 1.51
CA HIS A 2 -38.59 8.47 0.37
C HIS A 2 -39.22 7.99 -0.94
N SER A 3 -39.49 8.93 -1.87
CA SER A 3 -40.07 8.61 -3.19
C SER A 3 -39.13 7.73 -4.03
N LEU A 4 -39.68 7.00 -5.00
CA LEU A 4 -38.88 6.21 -5.95
C LEU A 4 -37.85 7.09 -6.66
N LEU A 5 -38.18 8.34 -6.97
CA LEU A 5 -37.27 9.30 -7.58
C LEU A 5 -36.05 9.64 -6.73
N PHE A 6 -36.18 9.65 -5.40
CA PHE A 6 -35.02 9.81 -4.50
C PHE A 6 -34.01 8.68 -4.70
N TRP A 7 -34.48 7.44 -4.74
CA TRP A 7 -33.62 6.27 -4.91
C TRP A 7 -32.93 6.26 -6.29
N VAL A 8 -33.64 6.67 -7.35
CA VAL A 8 -33.05 6.79 -8.69
C VAL A 8 -31.91 7.84 -8.70
N ARG A 9 -32.11 9.00 -8.09
CA ARG A 9 -31.08 10.06 -8.00
C ARG A 9 -29.88 9.60 -7.16
N LEU A 10 -30.13 8.90 -6.06
CA LEU A 10 -29.08 8.34 -5.23
C LEU A 10 -28.21 7.33 -5.99
N VAL A 11 -28.82 6.46 -6.80
CA VAL A 11 -28.11 5.49 -7.63
C VAL A 11 -27.24 6.21 -8.69
N ILE A 12 -27.79 7.25 -9.34
CA ILE A 12 -27.02 8.05 -10.31
C ILE A 12 -25.81 8.69 -9.64
N ALA A 13 -25.98 9.31 -8.47
CA ALA A 13 -24.88 9.92 -7.71
C ALA A 13 -23.85 8.86 -7.29
N ALA A 14 -24.28 7.71 -6.81
CA ALA A 14 -23.40 6.62 -6.39
C ALA A 14 -22.58 6.01 -7.54
N LEU A 15 -23.14 5.98 -8.76
CA LEU A 15 -22.42 5.47 -9.94
C LEU A 15 -21.46 6.51 -10.54
N THR A 16 -21.76 7.81 -10.40
CA THR A 16 -20.93 8.87 -10.97
C THR A 16 -19.78 9.31 -10.07
N LEU A 17 -19.95 9.28 -8.74
CA LEU A 17 -18.92 9.68 -7.78
C LEU A 17 -17.58 8.92 -7.95
N PRO A 18 -17.56 7.59 -8.11
CA PRO A 18 -16.30 6.84 -8.29
C PRO A 18 -15.52 7.24 -9.54
N LEU A 19 -16.17 7.82 -10.55
CA LEU A 19 -15.48 8.27 -11.77
C LEU A 19 -14.55 9.46 -11.48
N LEU A 20 -15.00 10.39 -10.63
CA LEU A 20 -14.16 11.51 -10.19
C LEU A 20 -12.99 11.04 -9.35
N ASP A 21 -13.23 10.15 -8.39
CA ASP A 21 -12.18 9.55 -7.57
C ASP A 21 -11.13 8.82 -8.42
N THR A 22 -11.58 8.02 -9.39
CA THR A 22 -10.69 7.33 -10.33
C THR A 22 -9.86 8.32 -11.16
N ALA A 23 -10.47 9.40 -11.66
CA ALA A 23 -9.76 10.41 -12.43
C ALA A 23 -8.67 11.10 -11.58
N LEU A 24 -8.99 11.48 -10.35
CA LEU A 24 -8.05 12.11 -9.42
C LEU A 24 -6.91 11.15 -9.05
N SER A 25 -7.23 9.89 -8.76
CA SER A 25 -6.24 8.85 -8.42
C SER A 25 -5.26 8.62 -9.55
N VAL A 26 -5.73 8.57 -10.79
CA VAL A 26 -4.87 8.42 -11.98
C VAL A 26 -3.99 9.64 -12.20
N LEU A 27 -4.52 10.86 -12.04
CA LEU A 27 -3.73 12.10 -12.15
C LEU A 27 -2.66 12.18 -11.07
N LEU A 28 -2.99 11.85 -9.82
CA LEU A 28 -2.03 11.80 -8.73
C LEU A 28 -0.96 10.73 -8.96
N GLY A 29 -1.36 9.54 -9.42
CA GLY A 29 -0.43 8.48 -9.79
C GLY A 29 0.52 8.90 -10.92
N ALA A 30 0.01 9.57 -11.96
CA ALA A 30 0.82 10.12 -13.05
C ALA A 30 1.79 11.21 -12.54
N LEU A 31 1.35 12.08 -11.65
CA LEU A 31 2.18 13.11 -11.02
C LEU A 31 3.34 12.48 -10.22
N VAL A 32 3.04 11.49 -9.39
CA VAL A 32 4.05 10.76 -8.60
C VAL A 32 5.05 10.05 -9.52
N ALA A 33 4.57 9.39 -10.57
CA ALA A 33 5.43 8.73 -11.56
C ALA A 33 6.35 9.74 -12.27
N PHE A 34 5.81 10.90 -12.65
CA PHE A 34 6.57 11.98 -13.28
C PHE A 34 7.63 12.58 -12.35
N LEU A 35 7.27 12.86 -11.09
CA LEU A 35 8.21 13.37 -10.08
C LEU A 35 9.31 12.34 -9.79
N SER A 36 8.93 11.06 -9.60
CA SER A 36 9.86 9.97 -9.37
C SER A 36 10.86 9.83 -10.52
N ALA A 37 10.41 9.96 -11.76
CA ALA A 37 11.26 9.89 -12.94
C ALA A 37 12.25 11.07 -13.06
N ARG A 38 11.89 12.24 -12.52
CA ARG A 38 12.77 13.43 -12.52
C ARG A 38 13.77 13.46 -11.37
N VAL A 39 13.31 13.07 -10.17
CA VAL A 39 14.12 13.17 -8.93
C VAL A 39 15.21 12.10 -8.88
N SER A 40 14.98 10.93 -9.45
CA SER A 40 15.96 9.84 -9.35
C SER A 40 16.04 9.00 -10.62
N LYS A 41 17.29 8.76 -11.06
CA LYS A 41 17.60 7.81 -12.13
C LYS A 41 17.66 6.36 -11.64
N GLY A 42 17.50 6.11 -10.33
CA GLY A 42 17.62 4.78 -9.71
C GLY A 42 16.36 4.36 -8.94
N ALA A 43 16.17 3.04 -8.79
CA ALA A 43 15.02 2.45 -8.07
C ALA A 43 14.91 2.93 -6.62
N LEU A 44 16.02 3.14 -5.93
CA LEU A 44 16.03 3.65 -4.55
C LEU A 44 15.38 5.02 -4.42
N GLY A 45 15.70 5.94 -5.32
CA GLY A 45 15.06 7.26 -5.27
C GLY A 45 13.59 7.22 -5.63
N GLN A 46 13.18 6.35 -6.56
CA GLN A 46 11.75 6.12 -6.84
C GLN A 46 11.03 5.58 -5.62
N ASN A 47 11.63 4.64 -4.89
CA ASN A 47 11.08 4.13 -3.63
C ASN A 47 10.92 5.22 -2.57
N ILE A 48 11.90 6.13 -2.44
CA ILE A 48 11.82 7.25 -1.48
C ILE A 48 10.67 8.21 -1.84
N VAL A 49 10.55 8.60 -3.11
CA VAL A 49 9.47 9.50 -3.55
C VAL A 49 8.10 8.87 -3.33
N THR A 50 7.94 7.58 -3.67
CA THR A 50 6.69 6.84 -3.42
C THR A 50 6.41 6.73 -1.93
N GLY A 51 7.42 6.49 -1.10
CA GLY A 51 7.30 6.43 0.36
C GLY A 51 6.84 7.75 0.96
N LEU A 52 7.45 8.86 0.55
CA LEU A 52 7.03 10.20 0.99
C LEU A 52 5.58 10.49 0.60
N PHE A 53 5.18 10.12 -0.63
CA PHE A 53 3.80 10.26 -1.06
C PHE A 53 2.84 9.44 -0.18
N LEU A 54 3.18 8.19 0.13
CA LEU A 54 2.37 7.35 1.02
C LEU A 54 2.25 7.95 2.43
N VAL A 55 3.33 8.50 2.98
CA VAL A 55 3.28 9.21 4.28
C VAL A 55 2.29 10.37 4.24
N VAL A 56 2.30 11.16 3.16
CA VAL A 56 1.34 12.26 2.98
C VAL A 56 -0.10 11.72 2.91
N VAL A 57 -0.34 10.66 2.13
CA VAL A 57 -1.67 10.03 2.03
C VAL A 57 -2.15 9.51 3.39
N PHE A 58 -1.30 8.82 4.14
CA PHE A 58 -1.65 8.34 5.49
C PHE A 58 -1.93 9.49 6.45
N TYR A 59 -1.10 10.56 6.42
CA TYR A 59 -1.34 11.74 7.24
C TYR A 59 -2.72 12.35 6.98
N PHE A 60 -3.08 12.54 5.72
CA PHE A 60 -4.41 13.03 5.36
C PHE A 60 -5.52 12.04 5.76
N SER A 61 -5.32 10.74 5.56
CA SER A 61 -6.30 9.70 5.92
C SER A 61 -6.59 9.68 7.42
N PHE A 62 -5.56 9.79 8.25
CA PHE A 62 -5.74 9.85 9.72
C PHE A 62 -6.41 11.13 10.20
N ASN A 63 -6.17 12.27 9.51
CA ASN A 63 -6.80 13.54 9.86
C ASN A 63 -8.20 13.69 9.27
N LEU A 64 -8.58 12.88 8.28
CA LEU A 64 -9.86 12.98 7.60
C LEU A 64 -11.06 12.82 8.57
N ASN A 65 -11.00 11.84 9.47
CA ASN A 65 -12.06 11.64 10.48
C ASN A 65 -12.21 12.84 11.40
N ARG A 66 -11.11 13.48 11.79
CA ARG A 66 -11.14 14.70 12.58
C ARG A 66 -11.76 15.85 11.79
N MET A 67 -11.38 16.03 10.54
CA MET A 67 -11.96 17.03 9.65
C MET A 67 -13.47 16.81 9.45
N ILE A 68 -13.89 15.56 9.26
CA ILE A 68 -15.32 15.20 9.13
C ILE A 68 -16.08 15.50 10.44
N SER A 69 -15.52 15.18 11.61
CA SER A 69 -16.16 15.46 12.89
C SER A 69 -16.25 16.94 13.19
N GLU A 70 -15.24 17.72 12.85
CA GLU A 70 -15.24 19.18 12.98
C GLU A 70 -16.28 19.83 12.03
N LEU A 71 -16.37 19.32 10.80
CA LEU A 71 -17.43 19.72 9.86
C LEU A 71 -18.82 19.36 10.39
N ALA A 72 -19.03 18.14 10.90
CA ALA A 72 -20.32 17.71 11.45
C ALA A 72 -20.74 18.53 12.68
N ALA A 73 -19.81 18.91 13.54
CA ALA A 73 -20.07 19.75 14.70
C ALA A 73 -20.52 21.19 14.33
N ASN A 74 -20.07 21.68 13.18
CA ASN A 74 -20.39 23.01 12.66
C ASN A 74 -21.42 22.97 11.51
N ALA A 75 -22.43 22.08 11.60
CA ALA A 75 -23.38 21.82 10.52
C ALA A 75 -24.07 23.08 9.95
N ALA A 76 -24.29 24.12 10.75
CA ALA A 76 -24.85 25.37 10.28
C ALA A 76 -23.90 26.19 9.36
N GLY A 77 -22.58 26.04 9.55
CA GLY A 77 -21.55 26.69 8.72
C GLY A 77 -21.02 25.84 7.56
N ILE A 78 -21.49 24.58 7.42
CA ILE A 78 -21.01 23.67 6.38
C ILE A 78 -21.26 24.23 4.98
N LYS A 79 -22.42 24.84 4.76
CA LYS A 79 -22.80 25.40 3.46
C LYS A 79 -21.80 26.47 3.02
N ASP A 80 -21.38 27.32 3.93
CA ASP A 80 -20.39 28.38 3.64
C ASP A 80 -18.96 27.87 3.56
N SER A 81 -18.64 26.84 4.36
CA SER A 81 -17.30 26.22 4.36
C SER A 81 -17.05 25.30 3.16
N LEU A 82 -18.10 24.75 2.54
CA LEU A 82 -18.01 23.84 1.38
C LEU A 82 -18.18 24.53 0.02
N THR A 83 -18.21 25.88 -0.02
CA THR A 83 -18.29 26.62 -1.28
C THR A 83 -17.15 26.28 -2.26
N TRP A 84 -15.98 25.92 -1.74
CA TRP A 84 -14.84 25.42 -2.55
C TRP A 84 -15.07 24.01 -3.11
N ALA A 85 -15.95 23.22 -2.48
CA ALA A 85 -16.32 21.86 -2.89
C ALA A 85 -17.74 21.84 -3.48
N ALA A 86 -18.07 22.82 -4.33
CA ALA A 86 -19.37 22.97 -4.98
C ALA A 86 -19.96 21.65 -5.54
N PRO A 87 -19.18 20.73 -6.14
CA PRO A 87 -19.73 19.46 -6.61
C PRO A 87 -20.38 18.60 -5.52
N LEU A 88 -19.90 18.65 -4.27
CA LEU A 88 -20.51 17.91 -3.16
C LEU A 88 -21.85 18.51 -2.75
N LEU A 89 -21.97 19.84 -2.79
CA LEU A 89 -23.26 20.53 -2.55
C LEU A 89 -24.26 20.19 -3.65
N TRP A 90 -23.84 20.21 -4.91
CA TRP A 90 -24.67 19.83 -6.06
C TRP A 90 -25.16 18.38 -5.97
N MET A 91 -24.31 17.46 -5.49
CA MET A 91 -24.71 16.09 -5.22
C MET A 91 -25.84 16.03 -4.17
N GLY A 92 -25.65 16.72 -3.03
CA GLY A 92 -26.64 16.72 -1.96
C GLY A 92 -27.98 17.31 -2.37
N GLU A 93 -28.00 18.52 -2.94
CA GLU A 93 -29.20 19.19 -3.42
C GLU A 93 -29.85 18.46 -4.62
N GLY A 94 -29.03 17.87 -5.48
CA GLY A 94 -29.47 17.02 -6.59
C GLY A 94 -30.21 15.76 -6.13
N ILE A 95 -29.73 15.06 -5.12
CA ILE A 95 -30.40 13.89 -4.53
C ILE A 95 -31.74 14.32 -3.90
N MET A 96 -31.76 15.48 -3.25
CA MET A 96 -32.95 16.00 -2.57
C MET A 96 -34.06 16.46 -3.51
N GLY A 97 -33.78 16.80 -4.76
CA GLY A 97 -34.86 17.14 -5.71
C GLY A 97 -34.44 17.87 -6.98
N ASP A 98 -33.29 18.50 -7.01
CA ASP A 98 -32.86 19.32 -8.14
C ASP A 98 -32.11 18.49 -9.22
N TRP A 99 -32.81 18.20 -10.31
CA TRP A 99 -32.20 17.48 -11.45
C TRP A 99 -31.09 18.25 -12.15
N GLY A 100 -31.17 19.59 -12.15
CA GLY A 100 -30.15 20.44 -12.79
C GLY A 100 -28.82 20.31 -12.06
N LEU A 101 -28.83 20.35 -10.72
CA LEU A 101 -27.65 20.19 -9.90
C LEU A 101 -27.10 18.76 -9.94
N LEU A 102 -27.97 17.74 -10.01
CA LEU A 102 -27.54 16.36 -10.18
C LEU A 102 -26.82 16.15 -11.51
N LEU A 103 -27.34 16.73 -12.60
CA LEU A 103 -26.70 16.68 -13.91
C LEU A 103 -25.36 17.44 -13.91
N ALA A 104 -25.31 18.62 -13.29
CA ALA A 104 -24.06 19.38 -13.14
C ALA A 104 -23.00 18.56 -12.39
N PHE A 105 -23.40 17.88 -11.31
CA PHE A 105 -22.52 16.96 -10.57
C PHE A 105 -22.06 15.81 -11.45
N ALA A 106 -22.96 15.14 -12.19
CA ALA A 106 -22.62 14.03 -13.05
C ALA A 106 -21.63 14.46 -14.15
N VAL A 107 -21.83 15.62 -14.77
CA VAL A 107 -20.89 16.19 -15.77
C VAL A 107 -19.53 16.47 -15.12
N CYS A 108 -19.51 17.06 -13.92
CA CYS A 108 -18.28 17.32 -13.18
C CYS A 108 -17.49 16.05 -12.85
N CYS A 109 -18.15 14.90 -12.69
CA CYS A 109 -17.51 13.61 -12.47
C CYS A 109 -17.06 12.93 -13.79
N ILE A 110 -17.95 12.93 -14.80
CA ILE A 110 -17.72 12.22 -16.07
C ILE A 110 -16.68 12.93 -16.92
N LEU A 111 -16.69 14.26 -16.97
CA LEU A 111 -15.79 15.02 -17.85
C LEU A 111 -14.31 14.82 -17.52
N PRO A 112 -13.84 14.98 -16.28
CA PRO A 112 -12.45 14.71 -15.92
C PRO A 112 -12.07 13.25 -16.17
N PHE A 113 -12.97 12.31 -15.88
CA PHE A 113 -12.73 10.88 -16.13
C PHE A 113 -12.53 10.62 -17.63
N ALA A 114 -13.42 11.14 -18.48
CA ALA A 114 -13.31 11.00 -19.93
C ALA A 114 -12.01 11.63 -20.45
N LEU A 115 -11.65 12.84 -19.99
CA LEU A 115 -10.41 13.51 -20.39
C LEU A 115 -9.18 12.69 -20.01
N VAL A 116 -9.15 12.11 -18.80
CA VAL A 116 -8.06 11.25 -18.33
C VAL A 116 -7.99 9.98 -19.18
N VAL A 117 -9.10 9.29 -19.41
CA VAL A 117 -9.15 8.05 -20.19
C VAL A 117 -8.71 8.29 -21.64
N PHE A 118 -9.25 9.31 -22.31
CA PHE A 118 -8.87 9.62 -23.68
C PHE A 118 -7.44 10.17 -23.80
N GLY A 119 -7.00 11.01 -22.85
CA GLY A 119 -5.65 11.55 -22.82
C GLY A 119 -4.62 10.45 -22.59
N LEU A 120 -4.81 9.61 -21.58
CA LEU A 120 -3.92 8.49 -21.30
C LEU A 120 -3.97 7.43 -22.40
N GLY A 121 -5.15 7.14 -22.98
CA GLY A 121 -5.26 6.17 -24.05
C GLY A 121 -4.40 6.52 -25.27
N ARG A 122 -4.25 7.83 -25.57
CA ARG A 122 -3.37 8.30 -26.64
C ARG A 122 -1.89 8.22 -26.32
N VAL A 123 -1.52 8.49 -25.07
CA VAL A 123 -0.11 8.58 -24.64
C VAL A 123 0.40 7.28 -24.03
N TYR A 124 -0.49 6.37 -23.65
CA TYR A 124 -0.16 5.14 -22.92
C TYR A 124 0.90 4.27 -23.61
N ARG A 125 0.75 4.02 -24.91
CA ARG A 125 1.74 3.25 -25.69
C ARG A 125 3.11 3.93 -25.67
N GLN A 126 3.16 5.23 -25.89
CA GLN A 126 4.42 6.00 -25.90
C GLN A 126 5.05 6.03 -24.51
N ALA A 127 4.26 6.18 -23.45
CA ALA A 127 4.74 6.15 -22.08
C ALA A 127 5.32 4.77 -21.74
N VAL A 128 4.58 3.69 -22.00
CA VAL A 128 5.03 2.31 -21.68
C VAL A 128 6.29 1.95 -22.47
N THR A 129 6.36 2.27 -23.76
CA THR A 129 7.56 1.99 -24.57
C THR A 129 8.74 2.85 -24.13
N ALA A 130 8.55 4.12 -23.77
CA ALA A 130 9.61 4.97 -23.24
C ALA A 130 10.13 4.51 -21.88
N PHE A 131 9.27 4.02 -20.99
CA PHE A 131 9.68 3.41 -19.72
C PHE A 131 10.46 2.12 -19.93
N ALA A 132 10.01 1.25 -20.85
CA ALA A 132 10.70 0.02 -21.21
C ALA A 132 12.09 0.30 -21.83
N ALA A 133 12.18 1.30 -22.72
CA ALA A 133 13.45 1.71 -23.36
C ALA A 133 14.44 2.31 -22.35
N ARG A 134 13.98 3.12 -21.39
CA ARG A 134 14.83 3.66 -20.32
C ARG A 134 15.38 2.57 -19.39
N SER A 135 14.60 1.56 -19.10
CA SER A 135 15.04 0.40 -18.31
C SER A 135 16.14 -0.42 -19.02
N ALA A 136 16.16 -0.41 -20.35
CA ALA A 136 17.16 -1.11 -21.16
C ALA A 136 18.48 -0.34 -21.33
N GLN A 137 18.53 0.96 -21.10
CA GLN A 137 19.72 1.79 -21.17
C GLN A 137 20.51 1.81 -19.86
N SER A 138 20.89 0.68 -19.33
CA SER A 138 21.90 0.64 -18.28
C SER A 138 23.29 0.58 -18.95
N ASN A 139 24.17 1.53 -18.62
CA ASN A 139 25.60 1.44 -18.95
C ASN A 139 26.21 0.29 -18.14
N TYR A 140 25.94 -0.94 -18.58
CA TYR A 140 26.48 -2.13 -17.93
C TYR A 140 27.98 -2.20 -18.22
N LYS A 141 28.79 -1.94 -17.21
CA LYS A 141 30.22 -2.19 -17.25
C LYS A 141 30.47 -3.62 -16.76
N LEU A 142 31.02 -4.45 -17.63
CA LEU A 142 31.52 -5.76 -17.24
C LEU A 142 32.59 -5.58 -16.17
N SER A 143 32.29 -5.94 -14.95
CA SER A 143 33.27 -6.03 -13.86
C SER A 143 33.56 -7.50 -13.58
N ALA A 144 34.83 -7.82 -13.27
CA ALA A 144 35.17 -9.16 -12.82
C ALA A 144 34.33 -9.54 -11.60
N GLN A 145 33.49 -10.55 -11.74
CA GLN A 145 32.69 -11.06 -10.64
C GLN A 145 33.43 -12.19 -9.96
N SER A 146 33.63 -12.11 -8.65
CA SER A 146 34.12 -13.23 -7.86
C SER A 146 33.13 -14.38 -7.85
N ALA A 147 33.61 -15.62 -8.00
CA ALA A 147 32.76 -16.80 -7.88
C ALA A 147 32.06 -16.83 -6.48
N SER A 148 30.77 -16.92 -6.46
CA SER A 148 29.99 -17.05 -5.23
C SER A 148 29.19 -18.35 -5.27
N SER A 149 28.81 -18.88 -4.08
CA SER A 149 27.96 -20.07 -4.04
C SER A 149 26.63 -19.80 -4.74
N GLN A 150 26.04 -20.82 -5.37
CA GLN A 150 24.78 -20.73 -6.10
C GLN A 150 23.66 -20.10 -5.27
N LYS A 151 23.50 -20.53 -4.00
CA LYS A 151 22.50 -19.99 -3.09
C LYS A 151 22.70 -18.51 -2.82
N LYS A 152 23.97 -18.06 -2.61
CA LYS A 152 24.29 -16.64 -2.35
C LYS A 152 24.03 -15.80 -3.60
N ALA A 153 24.35 -16.30 -4.79
CA ALA A 153 24.07 -15.62 -6.06
C ALA A 153 22.57 -15.44 -6.29
N LEU A 154 21.77 -16.49 -6.04
CA LEU A 154 20.32 -16.44 -6.15
C LEU A 154 19.70 -15.47 -5.12
N LEU A 155 20.16 -15.53 -3.85
CA LEU A 155 19.68 -14.62 -2.81
C LEU A 155 19.96 -13.15 -3.15
N ARG A 156 21.17 -12.87 -3.67
CA ARG A 156 21.55 -11.54 -4.15
C ARG A 156 20.65 -11.08 -5.31
N LYS A 157 20.33 -11.99 -6.24
CA LYS A 157 19.41 -11.71 -7.35
C LYS A 157 18.01 -11.35 -6.84
N GLU A 158 17.47 -12.10 -5.88
CA GLU A 158 16.16 -11.80 -5.27
C GLU A 158 16.16 -10.44 -4.55
N ALA A 159 17.23 -10.16 -3.79
CA ALA A 159 17.38 -8.86 -3.12
C ALA A 159 17.46 -7.70 -4.13
N GLN A 160 18.26 -7.85 -5.18
CA GLN A 160 18.37 -6.83 -6.23
C GLN A 160 17.03 -6.60 -6.94
N ARG A 161 16.25 -7.66 -7.19
CA ARG A 161 14.93 -7.56 -7.78
C ARG A 161 13.94 -6.85 -6.83
N PHE A 162 13.90 -7.26 -5.57
CA PHE A 162 12.99 -6.71 -4.57
C PHE A 162 13.21 -5.20 -4.39
N PHE A 163 14.45 -4.79 -4.11
CA PHE A 163 14.77 -3.38 -3.92
C PHE A 163 14.87 -2.58 -5.24
N GLY A 164 15.12 -3.27 -6.34
CA GLY A 164 15.26 -2.66 -7.67
C GLY A 164 13.96 -2.45 -8.43
N THR A 165 12.84 -3.03 -7.97
CA THR A 165 11.53 -2.89 -8.61
C THR A 165 10.57 -2.18 -7.65
N PRO A 166 10.35 -0.85 -7.79
CA PRO A 166 9.53 -0.08 -6.85
C PRO A 166 8.14 -0.66 -6.62
N MET A 167 7.46 -1.08 -7.68
CA MET A 167 6.12 -1.67 -7.57
C MET A 167 6.13 -2.97 -6.75
N TYR A 168 7.14 -3.81 -6.92
CA TYR A 168 7.28 -5.03 -6.14
C TYR A 168 7.60 -4.74 -4.68
N PHE A 169 8.54 -3.80 -4.43
CA PHE A 169 8.92 -3.38 -3.10
C PHE A 169 7.72 -2.86 -2.29
N TRP A 170 6.92 -1.95 -2.88
CA TRP A 170 5.79 -1.36 -2.18
C TRP A 170 4.61 -2.31 -2.02
N ASN A 171 4.33 -3.17 -3.01
CA ASN A 171 3.22 -4.11 -2.90
C ASN A 171 3.53 -5.29 -1.96
N ALA A 172 4.75 -5.81 -1.98
CA ALA A 172 5.10 -6.98 -1.19
C ALA A 172 5.88 -6.65 0.11
N GLY A 173 6.43 -5.44 0.23
CA GLY A 173 7.21 -5.01 1.39
C GLY A 173 6.47 -4.06 2.33
N LEU A 174 5.30 -3.53 1.94
CA LEU A 174 4.54 -2.59 2.76
C LEU A 174 4.20 -3.17 4.14
N GLY A 175 3.87 -4.46 4.20
CA GLY A 175 3.58 -5.16 5.43
C GLY A 175 4.72 -5.12 6.46
N LEU A 176 5.98 -5.17 6.00
CA LEU A 176 7.14 -5.03 6.90
C LEU A 176 7.23 -3.63 7.50
N ILE A 177 6.99 -2.61 6.67
CA ILE A 177 6.99 -1.22 7.11
C ILE A 177 5.86 -0.99 8.11
N MET A 178 4.65 -1.50 7.82
CA MET A 178 3.51 -1.43 8.72
C MET A 178 3.77 -2.16 10.04
N LEU A 179 4.41 -3.33 9.99
CA LEU A 179 4.75 -4.12 11.18
C LEU A 179 5.72 -3.37 12.10
N LEU A 180 6.79 -2.80 11.54
CA LEU A 180 7.75 -1.99 12.29
C LEU A 180 7.12 -0.70 12.81
N ALA A 181 6.29 -0.05 12.00
CA ALA A 181 5.55 1.14 12.41
C ALA A 181 4.56 0.84 13.53
N ALA A 182 3.85 -0.28 13.49
CA ALA A 182 2.95 -0.73 14.56
C ALA A 182 3.72 -0.99 15.87
N GLY A 183 4.89 -1.65 15.79
CA GLY A 183 5.77 -1.84 16.93
C GLY A 183 6.25 -0.52 17.53
N ALA A 184 6.73 0.41 16.70
CA ALA A 184 7.19 1.71 17.17
C ALA A 184 6.01 2.57 17.72
N ALA A 185 4.88 2.60 17.02
CA ALA A 185 3.69 3.32 17.45
C ALA A 185 3.15 2.81 18.79
N SER A 186 3.19 1.49 19.03
CA SER A 186 2.77 0.91 20.32
C SER A 186 3.59 1.44 21.49
N LEU A 187 4.90 1.65 21.32
CA LEU A 187 5.76 2.25 22.34
C LEU A 187 5.48 3.75 22.54
N VAL A 188 5.36 4.51 21.46
CA VAL A 188 5.11 5.96 21.52
C VAL A 188 3.74 6.29 22.09
N MET A 189 2.72 5.48 21.76
CA MET A 189 1.34 5.70 22.17
C MET A 189 0.93 4.83 23.36
N ARG A 190 1.90 4.30 24.12
CA ARG A 190 1.67 3.35 25.21
C ARG A 190 0.58 3.80 26.19
N GLU A 191 0.65 5.04 26.68
CA GLU A 191 -0.32 5.57 27.64
C GLU A 191 -1.75 5.60 27.08
N LYS A 192 -1.92 6.02 25.84
CA LYS A 192 -3.22 6.04 25.16
C LYS A 192 -3.75 4.63 24.91
N LEU A 193 -2.86 3.70 24.52
CA LEU A 193 -3.19 2.29 24.33
C LEU A 193 -3.66 1.65 25.64
N LEU A 194 -2.92 1.85 26.74
CA LEU A 194 -3.28 1.32 28.05
C LEU A 194 -4.56 1.95 28.60
N ALA A 195 -4.79 3.25 28.37
CA ALA A 195 -6.02 3.94 28.75
C ALA A 195 -7.23 3.40 27.96
N PHE A 196 -7.08 3.14 26.66
CA PHE A 196 -8.14 2.55 25.83
C PHE A 196 -8.49 1.13 26.26
N VAL A 197 -7.48 0.34 26.58
CA VAL A 197 -7.60 -1.06 26.99
C VAL A 197 -8.13 -1.21 28.41
N GLY A 198 -7.78 -0.29 29.32
CA GLY A 198 -8.22 -0.32 30.72
C GLY A 198 -9.71 -0.09 30.94
N THR A 199 -10.48 0.25 29.89
CA THR A 199 -11.91 0.49 29.96
C THR A 199 -12.78 -0.74 29.70
N GLU A 200 -12.21 -1.83 29.14
CA GLU A 200 -12.96 -3.05 28.80
C GLU A 200 -12.08 -4.31 28.95
N ASP A 201 -12.72 -5.48 29.17
CA ASP A 201 -12.05 -6.80 29.19
C ASP A 201 -11.59 -7.22 27.78
N PHE A 202 -10.65 -6.49 27.22
CA PHE A 202 -10.12 -6.75 25.87
C PHE A 202 -9.11 -7.90 25.87
N PRO A 203 -9.24 -8.88 24.95
CA PRO A 203 -8.30 -9.97 24.79
C PRO A 203 -7.01 -9.47 24.10
N LEU A 204 -6.12 -8.81 24.85
CA LEU A 204 -4.93 -8.12 24.35
C LEU A 204 -3.99 -9.01 23.56
N LEU A 205 -3.71 -10.22 24.08
CA LEU A 205 -2.77 -11.13 23.44
C LEU A 205 -3.20 -11.57 22.05
N PRO A 206 -4.45 -12.05 21.82
CA PRO A 206 -4.91 -12.37 20.47
C PRO A 206 -5.04 -11.14 19.57
N MET A 207 -5.36 -9.96 20.09
CA MET A 207 -5.39 -8.74 19.29
C MET A 207 -3.99 -8.34 18.81
N ALA A 208 -3.00 -8.39 19.68
CA ALA A 208 -1.60 -8.15 19.33
C ALA A 208 -1.13 -9.16 18.26
N ALA A 209 -1.47 -10.44 18.44
CA ALA A 209 -1.19 -11.47 17.45
C ALA A 209 -1.87 -11.19 16.12
N ALA A 210 -3.15 -10.78 16.12
CA ALA A 210 -3.90 -10.45 14.91
C ALA A 210 -3.28 -9.28 14.13
N VAL A 211 -2.82 -8.22 14.82
CA VAL A 211 -2.14 -7.10 14.17
C VAL A 211 -0.85 -7.56 13.49
N ILE A 212 -0.02 -8.36 14.17
CA ILE A 212 1.22 -8.89 13.60
C ILE A 212 0.91 -9.79 12.39
N CYS A 213 -0.03 -10.73 12.54
CA CYS A 213 -0.45 -11.62 11.45
C CYS A 213 -1.00 -10.84 10.24
N PHE A 214 -1.83 -9.82 10.47
CA PHE A 214 -2.34 -8.96 9.42
C PHE A 214 -1.21 -8.27 8.64
N CYS A 215 -0.24 -7.69 9.34
CA CYS A 215 0.92 -7.08 8.68
C CYS A 215 1.74 -8.11 7.90
N LEU A 216 1.91 -9.32 8.41
CA LEU A 216 2.61 -10.39 7.70
C LEU A 216 1.84 -10.88 6.47
N CYS A 217 0.50 -10.98 6.52
CA CYS A 217 -0.34 -11.31 5.37
C CYS A 217 -0.20 -10.32 4.22
N THR A 218 0.08 -9.05 4.52
CA THR A 218 0.30 -8.01 3.51
C THR A 218 1.74 -8.00 2.96
N CYS A 219 2.56 -9.04 3.29
CA CYS A 219 3.95 -9.16 2.88
C CYS A 219 4.26 -10.45 2.09
N PRO A 220 3.57 -10.75 0.97
CA PRO A 220 3.80 -11.96 0.18
C PRO A 220 5.00 -11.76 -0.77
N ILE A 221 6.25 -11.85 -0.28
CA ILE A 221 7.44 -11.64 -1.11
C ILE A 221 7.75 -12.86 -1.98
N ALA A 222 7.66 -14.07 -1.44
CA ALA A 222 8.05 -15.30 -2.15
C ALA A 222 7.12 -15.62 -3.32
N ALA A 223 5.81 -15.50 -3.14
CA ALA A 223 4.82 -15.89 -4.15
C ALA A 223 4.93 -15.09 -5.46
N PRO A 224 4.94 -13.74 -5.47
CA PRO A 224 5.11 -12.96 -6.70
C PRO A 224 6.49 -13.15 -7.33
N SER A 225 7.53 -13.48 -6.54
CA SER A 225 8.89 -13.63 -7.06
C SER A 225 9.01 -14.73 -8.11
N VAL A 226 8.15 -15.75 -8.05
CA VAL A 226 8.09 -16.83 -9.07
C VAL A 226 7.52 -16.28 -10.36
N SER A 227 6.40 -15.55 -10.29
CA SER A 227 5.75 -14.95 -11.47
C SER A 227 6.61 -13.88 -12.13
N LEU A 228 7.39 -13.15 -11.36
CA LEU A 228 8.32 -12.12 -11.85
C LEU A 228 9.52 -12.70 -12.63
N GLU A 229 9.82 -14.01 -12.54
CA GLU A 229 10.76 -14.65 -13.45
C GLU A 229 10.27 -14.60 -14.91
N GLY A 230 8.96 -14.76 -15.13
CA GLY A 230 8.31 -14.59 -16.41
C GLY A 230 9.00 -15.37 -17.53
N LYS A 231 9.24 -14.69 -18.65
CA LYS A 231 9.90 -15.27 -19.84
C LYS A 231 11.36 -15.67 -19.62
N TYR A 232 11.99 -15.29 -18.53
CA TYR A 232 13.38 -15.62 -18.22
C TYR A 232 13.53 -16.85 -17.32
N LEU A 233 12.43 -17.49 -16.93
CA LEU A 233 12.44 -18.68 -16.06
C LEU A 233 13.23 -19.85 -16.69
N TRP A 234 13.25 -19.95 -18.02
CA TRP A 234 14.01 -20.97 -18.72
C TRP A 234 15.51 -20.92 -18.39
N ILE A 235 16.12 -19.72 -18.21
CA ILE A 235 17.53 -19.58 -17.84
C ILE A 235 17.84 -20.29 -16.51
N LEU A 236 16.89 -20.22 -15.56
CA LEU A 236 17.04 -20.87 -14.27
C LEU A 236 16.79 -22.39 -14.36
N ARG A 237 15.96 -22.83 -15.32
CA ARG A 237 15.71 -24.26 -15.56
C ARG A 237 16.87 -24.95 -16.22
N GLU A 238 17.63 -24.25 -17.09
CA GLU A 238 18.85 -24.76 -17.73
C GLU A 238 20.05 -24.80 -16.78
N ALA A 239 19.99 -24.08 -15.66
CA ALA A 239 21.06 -24.08 -14.69
C ALA A 239 21.17 -25.46 -13.99
N PRO A 240 22.39 -25.98 -13.73
CA PRO A 240 22.61 -27.30 -13.12
C PRO A 240 22.31 -27.25 -11.60
N MET A 241 21.05 -27.01 -11.26
CA MET A 241 20.59 -26.94 -9.87
C MET A 241 19.19 -27.54 -9.72
N PRO A 242 18.88 -28.18 -8.58
CA PRO A 242 17.54 -28.69 -8.31
C PRO A 242 16.55 -27.54 -8.16
N GLY A 243 15.34 -27.69 -8.74
CA GLY A 243 14.27 -26.68 -8.66
C GLY A 243 13.86 -26.32 -7.23
N SER A 244 13.98 -27.27 -6.29
CA SER A 244 13.78 -27.04 -4.86
C SER A 244 14.72 -25.98 -4.30
N THR A 245 15.97 -25.93 -4.74
CA THR A 245 16.93 -24.89 -4.29
C THR A 245 16.45 -23.51 -4.68
N LEU A 246 15.87 -23.35 -5.87
CA LEU A 246 15.31 -22.08 -6.34
C LEU A 246 14.17 -21.61 -5.45
N LEU A 247 13.24 -22.52 -5.12
CA LEU A 247 12.08 -22.22 -4.25
C LEU A 247 12.53 -21.88 -2.82
N TRP A 248 13.41 -22.71 -2.25
CA TRP A 248 13.93 -22.47 -0.90
C TRP A 248 14.69 -21.15 -0.76
N VAL A 249 15.39 -20.69 -1.80
CA VAL A 249 16.04 -19.37 -1.77
C VAL A 249 15.00 -18.24 -1.75
N LYS A 250 13.87 -18.37 -2.48
CA LYS A 250 12.80 -17.38 -2.46
C LYS A 250 12.09 -17.31 -1.09
N VAL A 251 11.75 -18.47 -0.54
CA VAL A 251 11.21 -18.58 0.83
C VAL A 251 12.22 -18.04 1.84
N GLY A 252 13.49 -18.43 1.73
CA GLY A 252 14.56 -17.96 2.60
C GLY A 252 14.76 -16.45 2.53
N PHE A 253 14.61 -15.82 1.37
CA PHE A 253 14.67 -14.38 1.24
C PHE A 253 13.50 -13.69 1.96
N GLN A 254 12.29 -14.20 1.84
CA GLN A 254 11.14 -13.71 2.61
C GLN A 254 11.39 -13.84 4.10
N LEU A 255 11.82 -15.00 4.59
CA LEU A 255 12.10 -15.24 6.01
C LEU A 255 13.23 -14.34 6.52
N LEU A 256 14.26 -14.10 5.74
CA LEU A 256 15.36 -13.18 6.09
C LEU A 256 14.87 -11.77 6.41
N LEU A 257 13.82 -11.32 5.73
CA LEU A 257 13.23 -10.01 5.95
C LEU A 257 12.15 -10.03 7.04
N THR A 258 11.27 -11.03 7.04
CA THR A 258 10.12 -11.06 7.94
C THR A 258 10.48 -11.44 9.38
N LEU A 259 11.37 -12.42 9.61
CA LEU A 259 11.67 -12.88 10.95
C LEU A 259 12.27 -11.79 11.85
N PRO A 260 13.31 -11.04 11.44
CA PRO A 260 13.85 -9.96 12.26
C PRO A 260 12.81 -8.88 12.57
N CYS A 261 12.02 -8.48 11.58
CA CYS A 261 10.98 -7.47 11.75
C CYS A 261 9.89 -7.95 12.73
N THR A 262 9.51 -9.23 12.66
CA THR A 262 8.53 -9.85 13.58
C THR A 262 9.05 -9.87 15.01
N VAL A 263 10.31 -10.23 15.22
CA VAL A 263 10.93 -10.23 16.55
C VAL A 263 10.97 -8.82 17.13
N ILE A 264 11.42 -7.84 16.36
CA ILE A 264 11.51 -6.44 16.80
C ILE A 264 10.12 -5.90 17.13
N ALA A 265 9.16 -6.02 16.22
CA ALA A 265 7.81 -5.50 16.42
C ALA A 265 7.08 -6.22 17.56
N GLY A 266 7.19 -7.54 17.65
CA GLY A 266 6.59 -8.34 18.71
C GLY A 266 7.15 -8.00 20.09
N ALA A 267 8.46 -7.77 20.18
CA ALA A 267 9.10 -7.31 21.43
C ALA A 267 8.60 -5.89 21.80
N CYS A 268 8.56 -4.95 20.85
CA CYS A 268 8.06 -3.60 21.09
C CYS A 268 6.60 -3.61 21.57
N ILE A 269 5.73 -4.39 20.93
CA ILE A 269 4.31 -4.53 21.32
C ILE A 269 4.19 -5.16 22.72
N SER A 270 4.98 -6.20 23.02
CA SER A 270 4.97 -6.85 24.32
C SER A 270 5.37 -5.90 25.45
N ILE A 271 6.40 -5.08 25.23
CA ILE A 271 6.85 -4.05 26.20
C ILE A 271 5.78 -2.95 26.36
N ALA A 272 5.20 -2.50 25.24
CA ALA A 272 4.21 -1.44 25.26
C ALA A 272 2.94 -1.83 26.03
N LEU A 273 2.46 -3.06 25.83
CA LEU A 273 1.26 -3.59 26.48
C LEU A 273 1.52 -4.14 27.90
N GLY A 274 2.78 -4.16 28.35
CA GLY A 274 3.13 -4.64 29.69
C GLY A 274 2.92 -6.14 29.86
N PHE A 275 3.07 -6.93 28.79
CA PHE A 275 2.92 -8.37 28.85
C PHE A 275 3.93 -9.03 29.81
N GLN A 276 3.47 -10.05 30.55
CA GLN A 276 4.37 -10.90 31.29
C GLN A 276 5.28 -11.68 30.33
N LEU A 277 6.44 -12.12 30.79
CA LEU A 277 7.42 -12.82 29.95
C LEU A 277 6.82 -14.00 29.19
N TRP A 278 5.95 -14.80 29.82
CA TRP A 278 5.30 -15.91 29.14
C TRP A 278 4.33 -15.47 28.03
N GLN A 279 3.58 -14.38 28.23
CA GLN A 279 2.68 -13.82 27.21
C GLN A 279 3.45 -13.30 26.00
N GLY A 280 4.53 -12.54 26.26
CA GLY A 280 5.42 -12.06 25.21
C GLY A 280 6.09 -13.20 24.43
N THR A 281 6.51 -14.27 25.11
CA THR A 281 7.09 -15.44 24.44
C THR A 281 6.07 -16.20 23.61
N VAL A 282 4.85 -16.37 24.10
CA VAL A 282 3.74 -16.98 23.33
C VAL A 282 3.42 -16.16 22.09
N LEU A 283 3.32 -14.83 22.21
CA LEU A 283 3.10 -13.92 21.10
C LEU A 283 4.18 -14.07 20.02
N LEU A 284 5.45 -14.04 20.43
CA LEU A 284 6.58 -14.16 19.51
C LEU A 284 6.61 -15.53 18.82
N ILE A 285 6.42 -16.61 19.55
CA ILE A 285 6.39 -17.96 18.98
C ILE A 285 5.25 -18.08 17.96
N ALA A 286 4.04 -17.64 18.31
CA ALA A 286 2.89 -17.68 17.41
C ALA A 286 3.15 -16.85 16.13
N ALA A 287 3.69 -15.65 16.29
CA ALA A 287 4.00 -14.76 15.17
C ALA A 287 5.10 -15.34 14.24
N LEU A 288 6.15 -15.94 14.82
CA LEU A 288 7.22 -16.58 14.06
C LEU A 288 6.74 -17.82 13.31
N LEU A 289 5.92 -18.66 13.96
CA LEU A 289 5.30 -19.82 13.31
C LEU A 289 4.41 -19.37 12.16
N PHE A 290 3.62 -18.31 12.35
CA PHE A 290 2.82 -17.74 11.30
C PHE A 290 3.67 -17.19 10.15
N ALA A 291 4.75 -16.46 10.44
CA ALA A 291 5.68 -15.94 9.42
C ALA A 291 6.29 -17.05 8.56
N VAL A 292 6.67 -18.18 9.19
CA VAL A 292 7.21 -19.35 8.49
C VAL A 292 6.13 -20.00 7.61
N GLY A 293 4.94 -20.24 8.17
CA GLY A 293 3.82 -20.84 7.41
C GLY A 293 3.38 -19.96 6.23
N HIS A 294 3.36 -18.62 6.42
CA HIS A 294 3.01 -17.67 5.36
C HIS A 294 4.07 -17.59 4.24
N ALA A 295 5.33 -17.89 4.54
CA ALA A 295 6.41 -17.86 3.54
C ALA A 295 6.45 -19.14 2.68
N MET A 296 5.88 -20.25 3.13
CA MET A 296 5.83 -21.54 2.45
C MET A 296 4.66 -21.62 1.48
#